data_6c1f2d132ac8aaff3d71648acfbe9c92
#
_entry.id   6c1f2d132ac8aaff3d71648acfbe9c92
#
_cell.length_a   1.000
_cell.length_b   1.000
_cell.length_c   1.000
_cell.angle_alpha   90.00
_cell.angle_beta   90.00
_cell.angle_gamma   90.00
#
_symmetry.space_group_name_H-M   'P 1'
#
loop_
_entity.id
_entity.type
_entity.pdbx_description
1 polymer ?
#
loop_
_entity_poly.entity_id
_entity_poly.type
_entity_poly.pdbx_seq_one_letter_code
_entity_poly.pdbx_strand_id
1 'polypeptide(L)'
;MKNGKKLLLLLLILAVLVGATAIAGAIGKNAADQEDETQTVFSLVPETVTNLGWDYSEKVSFTAGEDGWVCDQDAAFPLDETYLDKMLEALTDVESTKTIENPENLDQYGLEIPVCVITVEDGQSHTLSIGLETAVGGQRYFSNGDGNVYLVDGDIIEHFQYGLYDVLKHQTLPEVTQLTGLTVALPGGGYEITREENSGLAYSDDYVWFMDGKALDNDLTQTLLDMVTNLNLSECVDYNASDLSQYGLDAPAVKVTVMDGGKAAYTLEISASEGGECYVRLSGSKMIYQRDATLSDTLRYTTYADLQPDDVILMDWDTVQSVAVTVDGEEYVLTRTTEEKTDGEGTVTEETVWKLDGQDVAFASVLNSLSGMTSGGYATGIAPEGEPEITFRFFRDRDSFSQVTLSFYAYNSTSCLVTLDGVSTVTVKRETAAELVSSVKNILK
;
A
#
# COMPACT_ATOMS: atom_id res chain seq x y z
N MET A 1 -78.30 3.00 -6.13
CA MET A 1 -77.88 2.09 -7.25
C MET A 1 -76.53 2.43 -7.91
N LYS A 2 -75.73 3.42 -7.46
CA LYS A 2 -74.42 3.74 -8.06
C LYS A 2 -73.24 2.88 -7.50
N ASN A 3 -73.36 2.33 -6.30
CA ASN A 3 -72.22 1.63 -5.67
C ASN A 3 -72.11 0.13 -6.06
N GLY A 4 -73.25 -0.50 -6.46
CA GLY A 4 -73.21 -1.89 -6.92
C GLY A 4 -72.46 -2.12 -8.25
N LYS A 5 -72.55 -1.14 -9.17
CA LYS A 5 -71.84 -1.24 -10.44
C LYS A 5 -70.33 -1.06 -10.27
N LYS A 6 -69.86 -0.25 -9.30
CA LYS A 6 -68.46 -0.11 -8.98
C LYS A 6 -67.89 -1.35 -8.30
N LEU A 7 -68.67 -1.99 -7.43
CA LEU A 7 -68.29 -3.22 -6.78
C LEU A 7 -68.18 -4.39 -7.78
N LEU A 8 -69.10 -4.45 -8.75
CA LEU A 8 -69.05 -5.45 -9.81
C LEU A 8 -67.86 -5.27 -10.76
N LEU A 9 -67.52 -4.03 -11.05
CA LEU A 9 -66.32 -3.70 -11.86
C LEU A 9 -65.02 -4.06 -11.12
N LEU A 10 -64.95 -3.80 -9.81
CA LEU A 10 -63.79 -4.17 -8.98
C LEU A 10 -63.62 -5.69 -8.87
N LEU A 11 -64.74 -6.43 -8.73
CA LEU A 11 -64.70 -7.90 -8.73
C LEU A 11 -64.29 -8.48 -10.09
N LEU A 12 -64.66 -7.83 -11.18
CA LEU A 12 -64.25 -8.23 -12.52
C LEU A 12 -62.76 -7.99 -12.77
N ILE A 13 -62.21 -6.86 -12.31
CA ILE A 13 -60.79 -6.54 -12.35
C ILE A 13 -60.01 -7.53 -11.45
N LEU A 14 -60.52 -7.85 -10.26
CA LEU A 14 -59.87 -8.80 -9.38
C LEU A 14 -59.88 -10.22 -9.99
N ALA A 15 -60.97 -10.65 -10.64
CA ALA A 15 -61.05 -11.94 -11.32
C ALA A 15 -60.06 -12.04 -12.52
N VAL A 16 -59.85 -10.91 -13.26
CA VAL A 16 -58.90 -10.85 -14.35
C VAL A 16 -57.45 -10.89 -13.81
N LEU A 17 -57.18 -10.19 -12.69
CA LEU A 17 -55.86 -10.24 -12.02
C LEU A 17 -55.55 -11.64 -11.47
N VAL A 18 -56.50 -12.29 -10.82
CA VAL A 18 -56.35 -13.67 -10.31
C VAL A 18 -56.22 -14.67 -11.47
N GLY A 19 -56.95 -14.47 -12.57
CA GLY A 19 -56.78 -15.27 -13.78
C GLY A 19 -55.39 -15.09 -14.44
N ALA A 20 -54.91 -13.85 -14.50
CA ALA A 20 -53.57 -13.55 -15.04
C ALA A 20 -52.45 -14.14 -14.17
N THR A 21 -52.58 -14.10 -12.82
CA THR A 21 -51.60 -14.73 -11.93
C THR A 21 -51.63 -16.25 -11.96
N ALA A 22 -52.82 -16.86 -12.18
CA ALA A 22 -52.92 -18.31 -12.35
C ALA A 22 -52.33 -18.79 -13.70
N ILE A 23 -52.47 -17.99 -14.76
CA ILE A 23 -51.89 -18.29 -16.07
C ILE A 23 -50.36 -18.07 -16.00
N ALA A 24 -49.89 -17.00 -15.37
CA ALA A 24 -48.46 -16.77 -15.15
C ALA A 24 -47.85 -17.87 -14.24
N GLY A 25 -48.56 -18.34 -13.23
CA GLY A 25 -48.13 -19.46 -12.37
C GLY A 25 -48.15 -20.83 -13.06
N ALA A 26 -49.02 -21.03 -14.08
CA ALA A 26 -49.05 -22.23 -14.89
C ALA A 26 -47.96 -22.24 -15.99
N ILE A 27 -47.68 -21.07 -16.56
CA ILE A 27 -46.56 -20.87 -17.48
C ILE A 27 -45.23 -20.98 -16.74
N GLY A 28 -45.12 -20.39 -15.51
CA GLY A 28 -43.94 -20.50 -14.67
C GLY A 28 -43.65 -21.93 -14.15
N LYS A 29 -44.67 -22.76 -13.94
CA LYS A 29 -44.47 -24.17 -13.57
C LYS A 29 -44.07 -25.07 -14.73
N ASN A 30 -44.49 -24.76 -15.95
CA ASN A 30 -44.03 -25.47 -17.14
C ASN A 30 -42.64 -25.02 -17.61
N ALA A 31 -42.15 -23.84 -17.17
CA ALA A 31 -40.80 -23.36 -17.43
C ALA A 31 -39.78 -23.82 -16.35
N ALA A 32 -40.29 -24.34 -15.19
CA ALA A 32 -39.41 -24.79 -14.10
C ALA A 32 -39.03 -26.27 -14.17
N ASP A 33 -39.61 -27.06 -15.09
CA ASP A 33 -39.35 -28.51 -15.26
C ASP A 33 -38.76 -28.88 -16.64
N GLN A 34 -38.35 -27.91 -17.46
CA GLN A 34 -37.36 -28.14 -18.51
C GLN A 34 -36.00 -27.79 -17.89
N GLU A 35 -35.23 -28.79 -17.46
CA GLU A 35 -33.79 -28.70 -17.54
C GLU A 35 -33.54 -28.30 -19.00
N ASP A 36 -33.07 -27.08 -19.26
CA ASP A 36 -32.61 -26.68 -20.57
C ASP A 36 -31.47 -27.66 -20.91
N GLU A 37 -31.72 -28.60 -21.84
CA GLU A 37 -30.72 -29.51 -22.34
C GLU A 37 -29.67 -28.59 -23.01
N THR A 38 -28.56 -28.32 -22.31
CA THR A 38 -27.43 -27.58 -22.91
C THR A 38 -26.80 -28.42 -24.02
N GLN A 39 -26.38 -27.77 -25.07
CA GLN A 39 -25.68 -28.39 -26.18
C GLN A 39 -24.31 -27.77 -26.29
N THR A 40 -23.24 -28.60 -26.31
CA THR A 40 -21.90 -28.13 -26.71
C THR A 40 -21.91 -27.63 -28.13
N VAL A 41 -21.57 -26.38 -28.36
CA VAL A 41 -21.54 -25.70 -29.65
C VAL A 41 -20.16 -25.41 -30.17
N PHE A 42 -19.17 -25.44 -29.29
CA PHE A 42 -17.77 -25.41 -29.63
C PHE A 42 -16.97 -26.10 -28.50
N SER A 43 -15.90 -26.82 -28.90
CA SER A 43 -14.94 -27.37 -27.93
C SER A 43 -13.57 -27.49 -28.56
N LEU A 44 -12.52 -27.28 -27.75
CA LEU A 44 -11.13 -27.48 -28.14
C LEU A 44 -10.36 -28.25 -27.06
N VAL A 45 -9.20 -28.71 -27.44
CA VAL A 45 -8.22 -29.29 -26.51
C VAL A 45 -7.06 -28.31 -26.42
N PRO A 46 -6.84 -27.62 -25.27
CA PRO A 46 -5.86 -26.54 -25.16
C PRO A 46 -4.46 -26.86 -25.67
N GLU A 47 -3.99 -28.09 -25.41
CA GLU A 47 -2.66 -28.56 -25.82
C GLU A 47 -2.48 -28.71 -27.34
N THR A 48 -3.55 -28.71 -28.12
CA THR A 48 -3.51 -28.77 -29.58
C THR A 48 -3.49 -27.41 -30.25
N VAL A 49 -3.77 -26.34 -29.51
CA VAL A 49 -3.87 -25.00 -30.04
C VAL A 49 -2.47 -24.46 -30.38
N THR A 50 -2.32 -24.02 -31.62
CA THR A 50 -1.07 -23.46 -32.15
C THR A 50 -1.11 -21.95 -32.33
N ASN A 51 -2.31 -21.35 -32.43
CA ASN A 51 -2.52 -19.90 -32.47
C ASN A 51 -3.84 -19.55 -31.79
N LEU A 52 -3.82 -18.47 -31.00
CA LEU A 52 -4.98 -17.86 -30.37
C LEU A 52 -4.93 -16.36 -30.60
N GLY A 53 -6.00 -15.81 -31.15
CA GLY A 53 -6.16 -14.37 -31.33
C GLY A 53 -7.56 -13.93 -30.94
N TRP A 54 -7.70 -12.66 -30.60
CA TRP A 54 -8.97 -12.02 -30.33
C TRP A 54 -8.96 -10.56 -30.81
N ASP A 55 -10.12 -10.04 -31.11
CA ASP A 55 -10.36 -8.66 -31.52
C ASP A 55 -11.53 -8.13 -30.68
N TYR A 56 -11.21 -7.40 -29.61
CA TYR A 56 -12.16 -6.76 -28.68
C TYR A 56 -12.03 -5.23 -28.75
N SER A 57 -10.99 -4.66 -28.14
CA SER A 57 -10.62 -3.23 -28.24
C SER A 57 -9.56 -3.00 -29.32
N GLU A 58 -8.75 -4.01 -29.54
CA GLU A 58 -7.69 -4.11 -30.53
C GLU A 58 -7.50 -5.58 -30.91
N LYS A 59 -6.90 -5.80 -32.08
CA LYS A 59 -6.61 -7.15 -32.55
C LYS A 59 -5.28 -7.62 -31.97
N VAL A 60 -5.32 -8.70 -31.19
CA VAL A 60 -4.16 -9.33 -30.53
C VAL A 60 -4.09 -10.79 -30.93
N SER A 61 -2.89 -11.33 -31.17
CA SER A 61 -2.71 -12.76 -31.45
C SER A 61 -1.36 -13.27 -30.94
N PHE A 62 -1.35 -14.56 -30.60
CA PHE A 62 -0.19 -15.27 -30.09
C PHE A 62 -0.06 -16.63 -30.78
N THR A 63 1.17 -17.01 -31.08
CA THR A 63 1.51 -18.31 -31.65
C THR A 63 2.29 -19.13 -30.63
N ALA A 64 1.93 -20.41 -30.45
CA ALA A 64 2.62 -21.33 -29.60
C ALA A 64 4.03 -21.62 -30.15
N GLY A 65 5.09 -21.34 -29.34
CA GLY A 65 6.47 -21.62 -29.66
C GLY A 65 7.03 -22.79 -28.84
N GLU A 66 8.32 -23.09 -29.01
CA GLU A 66 8.99 -24.15 -28.24
C GLU A 66 9.13 -23.82 -26.75
N ASP A 67 9.29 -22.52 -26.42
CA ASP A 67 9.53 -22.02 -25.05
C ASP A 67 8.31 -21.26 -24.46
N GLY A 68 7.11 -21.40 -25.04
CA GLY A 68 5.90 -20.72 -24.63
C GLY A 68 5.25 -19.92 -25.77
N TRP A 69 4.27 -19.10 -25.42
CA TRP A 69 3.51 -18.30 -26.38
C TRP A 69 4.27 -17.03 -26.80
N VAL A 70 4.23 -16.71 -28.09
CA VAL A 70 4.90 -15.54 -28.68
C VAL A 70 3.85 -14.63 -29.29
N CYS A 71 3.90 -13.33 -28.97
CA CYS A 71 3.04 -12.32 -29.57
C CYS A 71 3.39 -12.13 -31.05
N ASP A 72 2.39 -12.24 -31.95
CA ASP A 72 2.61 -12.12 -33.40
C ASP A 72 2.95 -10.68 -33.82
N GLN A 73 2.50 -9.68 -33.04
CA GLN A 73 2.79 -8.26 -33.27
C GLN A 73 4.20 -7.85 -32.86
N ASP A 74 4.71 -8.41 -31.76
CA ASP A 74 6.06 -8.19 -31.26
C ASP A 74 6.56 -9.39 -30.45
N ALA A 75 7.49 -10.14 -31.01
CA ALA A 75 8.08 -11.31 -30.35
C ALA A 75 8.84 -10.99 -29.04
N ALA A 76 9.12 -9.71 -28.75
CA ALA A 76 9.73 -9.27 -27.49
C ALA A 76 8.70 -8.96 -26.38
N PHE A 77 7.39 -9.04 -26.69
CA PHE A 77 6.34 -8.78 -25.73
C PHE A 77 6.36 -9.80 -24.57
N PRO A 78 6.47 -9.36 -23.33
CA PRO A 78 6.49 -10.24 -22.17
C PRO A 78 5.06 -10.61 -21.78
N LEU A 79 4.60 -11.78 -22.22
CA LEU A 79 3.26 -12.29 -21.96
C LEU A 79 3.15 -12.89 -20.55
N ASP A 80 2.03 -12.62 -19.87
CA ASP A 80 1.55 -13.43 -18.77
C ASP A 80 0.64 -14.54 -19.33
N GLU A 81 1.21 -15.73 -19.51
CA GLU A 81 0.53 -16.87 -20.14
C GLU A 81 -0.73 -17.32 -19.38
N THR A 82 -0.87 -16.96 -18.12
CA THR A 82 -2.08 -17.30 -17.33
C THR A 82 -3.37 -16.72 -17.90
N TYR A 83 -3.28 -15.65 -18.69
CA TYR A 83 -4.43 -15.13 -19.43
C TYR A 83 -4.84 -16.03 -20.59
N LEU A 84 -3.86 -16.50 -21.38
CA LEU A 84 -4.16 -17.43 -22.48
C LEU A 84 -4.69 -18.77 -21.96
N ASP A 85 -4.16 -19.28 -20.84
CA ASP A 85 -4.65 -20.50 -20.22
C ASP A 85 -6.14 -20.39 -19.86
N LYS A 86 -6.56 -19.27 -19.25
CA LYS A 86 -7.96 -19.00 -18.93
C LYS A 86 -8.84 -18.83 -20.17
N MET A 87 -8.32 -18.17 -21.22
CA MET A 87 -9.03 -18.03 -22.49
C MET A 87 -9.26 -19.39 -23.16
N LEU A 88 -8.24 -20.24 -23.17
CA LEU A 88 -8.32 -21.58 -23.73
C LEU A 88 -9.26 -22.46 -22.89
N GLU A 89 -9.20 -22.37 -21.56
CA GLU A 89 -10.10 -23.08 -20.67
C GLU A 89 -11.57 -22.72 -20.94
N ALA A 90 -11.87 -21.44 -21.15
CA ALA A 90 -13.22 -20.96 -21.48
C ALA A 90 -13.75 -21.51 -22.82
N LEU A 91 -12.88 -22.00 -23.70
CA LEU A 91 -13.23 -22.58 -25.00
C LEU A 91 -13.23 -24.12 -24.99
N THR A 92 -12.91 -24.80 -23.90
CA THR A 92 -12.87 -26.28 -23.84
C THR A 92 -14.25 -26.90 -24.02
N ASP A 93 -15.31 -26.21 -23.56
CA ASP A 93 -16.69 -26.66 -23.67
C ASP A 93 -17.64 -25.48 -23.64
N VAL A 94 -17.93 -24.90 -24.80
CA VAL A 94 -18.87 -23.81 -24.94
C VAL A 94 -20.25 -24.39 -25.11
N GLU A 95 -21.08 -24.27 -24.07
CA GLU A 95 -22.45 -24.77 -24.06
C GLU A 95 -23.46 -23.70 -24.49
N SER A 96 -24.48 -24.11 -25.18
CA SER A 96 -25.60 -23.27 -25.58
C SER A 96 -26.90 -23.80 -24.98
N THR A 97 -27.71 -22.90 -24.48
CA THR A 97 -29.08 -23.20 -24.00
C THR A 97 -30.12 -23.10 -25.14
N LYS A 98 -29.78 -22.45 -26.25
CA LYS A 98 -30.68 -22.25 -27.37
C LYS A 98 -29.96 -22.04 -28.68
N THR A 99 -30.44 -22.73 -29.72
CA THR A 99 -29.99 -22.57 -31.09
C THR A 99 -31.03 -21.78 -31.92
N ILE A 100 -30.58 -20.80 -32.68
CA ILE A 100 -31.35 -20.05 -33.67
C ILE A 100 -30.83 -20.47 -35.02
N GLU A 101 -31.57 -21.34 -35.68
CA GLU A 101 -31.18 -21.93 -36.98
C GLU A 101 -31.39 -20.92 -38.10
N ASN A 102 -30.40 -20.82 -39.01
CA ASN A 102 -30.46 -20.05 -40.27
C ASN A 102 -31.04 -18.63 -40.10
N PRO A 103 -30.50 -17.79 -39.21
CA PRO A 103 -31.01 -16.43 -38.96
C PRO A 103 -30.95 -15.59 -40.25
N GLU A 104 -32.05 -14.87 -40.54
CA GLU A 104 -32.14 -14.02 -41.74
C GLU A 104 -31.26 -12.75 -41.64
N ASN A 105 -31.00 -12.29 -40.41
CA ASN A 105 -30.25 -11.06 -40.15
C ASN A 105 -29.40 -11.24 -38.85
N LEU A 106 -28.09 -11.05 -39.01
CA LEU A 106 -27.13 -11.15 -37.89
C LEU A 106 -26.99 -9.86 -37.06
N ASP A 107 -27.41 -8.72 -37.61
CA ASP A 107 -27.31 -7.41 -36.98
C ASP A 107 -28.09 -7.36 -35.65
N GLN A 108 -29.30 -7.96 -35.63
CA GLN A 108 -30.13 -8.03 -34.41
C GLN A 108 -29.48 -8.78 -33.23
N TYR A 109 -28.48 -9.60 -33.49
CA TYR A 109 -27.71 -10.37 -32.51
C TYR A 109 -26.35 -9.72 -32.22
N GLY A 110 -26.02 -8.62 -32.95
CA GLY A 110 -24.70 -7.99 -32.88
C GLY A 110 -23.59 -8.87 -33.43
N LEU A 111 -23.90 -9.75 -34.40
CA LEU A 111 -22.94 -10.66 -35.00
C LEU A 111 -22.54 -10.25 -36.44
N GLU A 112 -23.12 -9.19 -37.00
CA GLU A 112 -22.61 -8.55 -38.21
C GLU A 112 -21.39 -7.69 -37.90
N ILE A 113 -21.39 -7.03 -36.74
CA ILE A 113 -20.24 -6.34 -36.12
C ILE A 113 -20.12 -6.88 -34.69
N PRO A 114 -19.42 -8.02 -34.50
CA PRO A 114 -19.31 -8.67 -33.18
C PRO A 114 -18.65 -7.78 -32.12
N VAL A 115 -19.01 -7.98 -30.86
CA VAL A 115 -18.35 -7.34 -29.73
C VAL A 115 -16.93 -7.87 -29.58
N CYS A 116 -16.75 -9.17 -29.87
CA CYS A 116 -15.43 -9.79 -29.88
C CYS A 116 -15.40 -10.87 -30.98
N VAL A 117 -14.28 -10.95 -31.69
CA VAL A 117 -14.00 -12.05 -32.61
C VAL A 117 -12.79 -12.82 -32.08
N ILE A 118 -12.94 -14.13 -31.93
CA ILE A 118 -11.89 -15.02 -31.47
C ILE A 118 -11.44 -15.89 -32.64
N THR A 119 -10.14 -16.02 -32.83
CA THR A 119 -9.54 -16.92 -33.84
C THR A 119 -8.70 -17.97 -33.14
N VAL A 120 -8.90 -19.24 -33.46
CA VAL A 120 -8.15 -20.36 -32.87
C VAL A 120 -7.67 -21.27 -34.00
N GLU A 121 -6.42 -21.74 -33.89
CA GLU A 121 -5.87 -22.78 -34.76
C GLU A 121 -5.44 -23.98 -33.91
N ASP A 122 -6.04 -25.14 -34.16
CA ASP A 122 -5.77 -26.43 -33.48
C ASP A 122 -5.51 -27.57 -34.49
N GLY A 123 -5.02 -27.25 -35.67
CA GLY A 123 -4.97 -28.08 -36.87
C GLY A 123 -6.09 -27.76 -37.87
N GLN A 124 -7.09 -27.02 -37.43
CA GLN A 124 -8.11 -26.34 -38.21
C GLN A 124 -8.19 -24.89 -37.79
N SER A 125 -8.72 -24.03 -38.65
CA SER A 125 -8.91 -22.61 -38.30
C SER A 125 -10.37 -22.39 -37.92
N HIS A 126 -10.59 -21.88 -36.71
CA HIS A 126 -11.91 -21.55 -36.19
C HIS A 126 -12.02 -20.04 -35.99
N THR A 127 -13.19 -19.50 -36.36
CA THR A 127 -13.55 -18.11 -36.09
C THR A 127 -14.84 -18.10 -35.26
N LEU A 128 -14.75 -17.62 -34.03
CA LEU A 128 -15.87 -17.52 -33.12
C LEU A 128 -16.24 -16.05 -32.96
N SER A 129 -17.51 -15.75 -32.89
CA SER A 129 -17.99 -14.37 -32.72
C SER A 129 -18.90 -14.25 -31.52
N ILE A 130 -18.62 -13.29 -30.64
CA ILE A 130 -19.44 -12.95 -29.49
C ILE A 130 -20.21 -11.67 -29.81
N GLY A 131 -21.54 -11.75 -29.78
CA GLY A 131 -22.44 -10.65 -30.07
C GLY A 131 -22.96 -9.91 -28.83
N LEU A 132 -24.14 -9.32 -28.97
CA LEU A 132 -24.83 -8.57 -27.94
C LEU A 132 -25.24 -9.48 -26.77
N GLU A 133 -25.37 -8.89 -25.60
CA GLU A 133 -26.01 -9.54 -24.46
C GLU A 133 -27.52 -9.56 -24.62
N THR A 134 -28.16 -10.62 -24.16
CA THR A 134 -29.63 -10.74 -24.17
C THR A 134 -30.26 -9.79 -23.14
N ALA A 135 -31.46 -9.30 -23.45
CA ALA A 135 -32.18 -8.37 -22.56
C ALA A 135 -32.54 -8.98 -21.19
N VAL A 136 -32.56 -10.29 -21.08
CA VAL A 136 -32.90 -11.03 -19.85
C VAL A 136 -32.04 -12.30 -19.79
N GLY A 137 -31.44 -12.55 -18.65
CA GLY A 137 -30.78 -13.83 -18.36
C GLY A 137 -29.26 -13.87 -18.45
N GLY A 138 -28.57 -12.73 -18.73
CA GLY A 138 -27.10 -12.65 -18.69
C GLY A 138 -26.41 -13.53 -19.72
N GLN A 139 -27.08 -13.88 -20.83
CA GLN A 139 -26.53 -14.68 -21.95
C GLN A 139 -26.09 -13.78 -23.08
N ARG A 140 -25.21 -14.30 -23.95
CA ARG A 140 -24.77 -13.61 -25.17
C ARG A 140 -25.07 -14.42 -26.43
N TYR A 141 -25.28 -13.70 -27.51
CA TYR A 141 -25.32 -14.31 -28.82
C TYR A 141 -23.92 -14.70 -29.26
N PHE A 142 -23.80 -15.92 -29.79
CA PHE A 142 -22.53 -16.52 -30.19
C PHE A 142 -22.66 -17.19 -31.55
N SER A 143 -21.59 -17.20 -32.32
CA SER A 143 -21.50 -17.95 -33.58
C SER A 143 -20.15 -18.65 -33.66
N ASN A 144 -20.15 -19.93 -34.03
CA ASN A 144 -18.98 -20.74 -34.34
C ASN A 144 -18.68 -20.80 -35.86
N GLY A 145 -19.40 -20.03 -36.67
CA GLY A 145 -19.23 -19.97 -38.12
C GLY A 145 -20.00 -21.01 -38.93
N ASP A 146 -20.84 -21.85 -38.32
CA ASP A 146 -21.62 -22.88 -38.97
C ASP A 146 -22.94 -22.36 -39.63
N GLY A 147 -23.22 -21.07 -39.45
CA GLY A 147 -24.41 -20.40 -39.99
C GLY A 147 -25.60 -20.32 -39.01
N ASN A 148 -25.43 -20.80 -37.79
CA ASN A 148 -26.39 -20.68 -36.70
C ASN A 148 -25.95 -19.59 -35.70
N VAL A 149 -26.91 -19.18 -34.85
CA VAL A 149 -26.66 -18.30 -33.69
C VAL A 149 -27.04 -19.05 -32.43
N TYR A 150 -26.20 -18.97 -31.44
CA TYR A 150 -26.33 -19.67 -30.18
C TYR A 150 -26.51 -18.70 -29.03
N LEU A 151 -27.19 -19.14 -27.98
CA LEU A 151 -27.20 -18.42 -26.69
C LEU A 151 -26.27 -19.15 -25.72
N VAL A 152 -25.16 -18.51 -25.42
CA VAL A 152 -24.13 -19.02 -24.49
C VAL A 152 -24.12 -18.20 -23.21
N ASP A 153 -23.40 -18.67 -22.20
CA ASP A 153 -23.19 -17.91 -20.97
C ASP A 153 -22.52 -16.55 -21.30
N GLY A 154 -23.03 -15.49 -20.67
CA GLY A 154 -22.52 -14.13 -20.89
C GLY A 154 -21.10 -13.91 -20.40
N ASP A 155 -20.68 -14.71 -19.42
CA ASP A 155 -19.34 -14.60 -18.80
C ASP A 155 -18.20 -14.94 -19.77
N ILE A 156 -18.49 -15.63 -20.89
CA ILE A 156 -17.49 -15.94 -21.92
C ILE A 156 -16.71 -14.70 -22.39
N ILE A 157 -17.36 -13.53 -22.47
CA ILE A 157 -16.70 -12.29 -22.92
C ILE A 157 -15.63 -11.82 -21.92
N GLU A 158 -15.80 -12.08 -20.63
CA GLU A 158 -14.88 -11.63 -19.57
C GLU A 158 -13.46 -12.19 -19.77
N HIS A 159 -13.36 -13.35 -20.44
CA HIS A 159 -12.09 -13.97 -20.76
C HIS A 159 -11.37 -13.32 -21.97
N PHE A 160 -12.07 -12.50 -22.79
CA PHE A 160 -11.53 -11.94 -24.03
C PHE A 160 -11.59 -10.41 -24.12
N GLN A 161 -12.04 -9.73 -23.05
CA GLN A 161 -12.13 -8.27 -23.02
C GLN A 161 -10.81 -7.58 -22.62
N TYR A 162 -9.70 -8.07 -23.18
CA TYR A 162 -8.35 -7.59 -22.90
C TYR A 162 -7.72 -6.97 -24.13
N GLY A 163 -6.97 -5.87 -23.95
CA GLY A 163 -6.00 -5.37 -24.90
C GLY A 163 -4.63 -6.00 -24.66
N LEU A 164 -3.66 -5.65 -25.51
CA LEU A 164 -2.30 -6.23 -25.43
C LEU A 164 -1.63 -5.97 -24.07
N TYR A 165 -1.75 -4.75 -23.53
CA TYR A 165 -1.14 -4.39 -22.26
C TYR A 165 -1.80 -5.02 -21.02
N ASP A 166 -3.05 -5.47 -21.14
CA ASP A 166 -3.76 -6.14 -20.04
C ASP A 166 -3.20 -7.55 -19.78
N VAL A 167 -2.64 -8.19 -20.80
CA VAL A 167 -2.04 -9.53 -20.72
C VAL A 167 -0.52 -9.49 -20.53
N LEU A 168 0.03 -8.31 -20.24
CA LEU A 168 1.45 -8.12 -20.05
C LEU A 168 1.93 -8.70 -18.71
N LYS A 169 3.01 -9.44 -18.73
CA LYS A 169 3.71 -9.90 -17.54
C LYS A 169 4.49 -8.76 -16.91
N HIS A 170 3.95 -8.16 -15.86
CA HIS A 170 4.61 -7.10 -15.12
C HIS A 170 5.86 -7.61 -14.39
N GLN A 171 6.83 -6.71 -14.22
CA GLN A 171 7.97 -6.97 -13.36
C GLN A 171 7.54 -6.91 -11.89
N THR A 172 8.16 -7.73 -11.08
CA THR A 172 8.07 -7.64 -9.62
C THR A 172 9.37 -7.10 -9.06
N LEU A 173 9.29 -6.34 -7.97
CA LEU A 173 10.50 -5.95 -7.24
C LEU A 173 11.18 -7.20 -6.67
N PRO A 174 12.54 -7.24 -6.66
CA PRO A 174 13.26 -8.25 -5.93
C PRO A 174 12.84 -8.27 -4.45
N GLU A 175 12.73 -9.47 -3.88
CA GLU A 175 12.39 -9.66 -2.47
C GLU A 175 13.48 -9.05 -1.57
N VAL A 176 13.04 -8.33 -0.53
CA VAL A 176 13.90 -7.75 0.51
C VAL A 176 13.62 -8.49 1.80
N THR A 177 14.59 -9.24 2.29
CA THR A 177 14.44 -10.09 3.49
C THR A 177 14.95 -9.42 4.76
N GLN A 178 15.95 -8.57 4.64
CA GLN A 178 16.58 -7.83 5.74
C GLN A 178 16.87 -6.40 5.28
N LEU A 179 15.85 -5.55 5.31
CA LEU A 179 16.00 -4.14 4.95
C LEU A 179 16.99 -3.45 5.89
N THR A 180 18.10 -2.97 5.34
CA THR A 180 19.18 -2.32 6.09
C THR A 180 19.38 -0.86 5.72
N GLY A 181 18.69 -0.35 4.71
CA GLY A 181 18.78 1.06 4.35
C GLY A 181 18.26 1.40 2.98
N LEU A 182 18.37 2.68 2.70
CA LEU A 182 17.97 3.31 1.46
C LEU A 182 19.00 4.35 1.07
N THR A 183 19.52 4.29 -0.16
CA THR A 183 20.38 5.35 -0.72
C THR A 183 19.58 6.09 -1.78
N VAL A 184 19.37 7.39 -1.61
CA VAL A 184 18.70 8.27 -2.56
C VAL A 184 19.70 9.20 -3.18
N ALA A 185 19.97 9.03 -4.47
CA ALA A 185 20.85 9.88 -5.26
C ALA A 185 20.01 10.85 -6.11
N LEU A 186 20.34 12.14 -6.00
CA LEU A 186 19.70 13.25 -6.72
C LEU A 186 20.75 13.98 -7.55
N PRO A 187 20.41 14.74 -8.60
CA PRO A 187 21.37 15.48 -9.43
C PRO A 187 22.31 16.45 -8.67
N GLY A 188 21.88 16.93 -7.51
CA GLY A 188 22.64 17.87 -6.67
C GLY A 188 23.18 17.31 -5.37
N GLY A 189 23.10 16.01 -5.15
CA GLY A 189 23.47 15.35 -3.90
C GLY A 189 22.57 14.15 -3.62
N GLY A 190 22.05 14.04 -2.39
CA GLY A 190 21.17 12.96 -1.98
C GLY A 190 21.27 12.73 -0.49
N TYR A 191 20.71 11.62 -0.02
CA TYR A 191 20.77 11.22 1.37
C TYR A 191 20.79 9.69 1.48
N GLU A 192 21.23 9.22 2.63
CA GLU A 192 21.25 7.81 2.97
C GLU A 192 20.53 7.59 4.29
N ILE A 193 19.67 6.59 4.31
CA ILE A 193 19.01 6.09 5.52
C ILE A 193 19.63 4.73 5.81
N THR A 194 20.18 4.56 7.02
CA THR A 194 20.79 3.31 7.46
C THR A 194 20.05 2.76 8.67
N ARG A 195 20.00 1.44 8.77
CA ARG A 195 19.52 0.75 9.95
C ARG A 195 20.70 0.29 10.80
N GLU A 196 20.70 0.72 12.05
CA GLU A 196 21.74 0.36 13.01
C GLU A 196 21.08 0.06 14.35
N GLU A 197 21.22 -1.19 14.81
CA GLU A 197 20.69 -1.62 16.10
C GLU A 197 21.77 -1.52 17.20
N ASN A 198 21.41 -1.05 18.39
CA ASN A 198 22.31 -0.88 19.53
C ASN A 198 23.59 -0.11 19.17
N SER A 199 23.48 0.85 18.27
CA SER A 199 24.64 1.55 17.67
C SER A 199 25.32 2.52 18.65
N GLY A 200 24.62 2.95 19.70
CA GLY A 200 25.07 4.02 20.57
C GLY A 200 25.05 5.40 19.90
N LEU A 201 24.38 5.57 18.76
CA LEU A 201 24.23 6.85 18.06
C LEU A 201 23.06 7.70 18.59
N ALA A 202 22.17 7.12 19.40
CA ALA A 202 21.02 7.78 19.98
C ALA A 202 20.95 7.57 21.50
N TYR A 203 20.08 8.30 22.17
CA TYR A 203 19.83 8.18 23.61
C TYR A 203 19.05 6.89 23.96
N SER A 204 18.33 6.29 22.99
CA SER A 204 17.62 5.03 23.14
C SER A 204 17.99 4.05 22.02
N ASP A 205 18.00 2.76 22.36
CA ASP A 205 18.14 1.66 21.41
C ASP A 205 16.84 1.43 20.58
N ASP A 206 15.74 2.08 20.94
CA ASP A 206 14.50 2.08 20.17
C ASP A 206 14.64 2.79 18.82
N TYR A 207 15.56 3.76 18.70
CA TYR A 207 15.90 4.35 17.41
C TYR A 207 16.80 3.43 16.62
N VAL A 208 16.28 2.91 15.51
CA VAL A 208 17.01 1.99 14.65
C VAL A 208 17.35 2.58 13.26
N TRP A 209 16.71 3.70 12.88
CA TRP A 209 16.96 4.37 11.61
C TRP A 209 17.73 5.67 11.80
N PHE A 210 18.68 5.92 10.89
CA PHE A 210 19.58 7.07 10.97
C PHE A 210 19.80 7.72 9.60
N MET A 211 19.92 9.04 9.59
CA MET A 211 20.38 9.84 8.46
C MET A 211 21.55 10.71 8.92
N ASP A 212 22.71 10.59 8.27
CA ASP A 212 23.94 11.29 8.66
C ASP A 212 24.30 11.13 10.16
N GLY A 213 24.08 9.93 10.71
CA GLY A 213 24.34 9.61 12.11
C GLY A 213 23.34 10.21 13.12
N LYS A 214 22.25 10.80 12.64
CA LYS A 214 21.17 11.34 13.46
C LYS A 214 19.99 10.40 13.44
N ALA A 215 19.40 10.15 14.60
CA ALA A 215 18.23 9.31 14.74
C ALA A 215 17.03 9.88 13.97
N LEU A 216 16.27 8.99 13.38
CA LEU A 216 15.03 9.26 12.68
C LEU A 216 13.85 8.70 13.49
N ASP A 217 12.68 9.26 13.28
CA ASP A 217 11.42 8.66 13.71
C ASP A 217 11.18 7.34 12.95
N ASN A 218 10.93 6.27 13.68
CA ASN A 218 10.81 4.94 13.09
C ASN A 218 9.59 4.81 12.19
N ASP A 219 8.45 5.39 12.56
CA ASP A 219 7.19 5.26 11.83
C ASP A 219 7.20 6.10 10.54
N LEU A 220 7.69 7.34 10.64
CA LEU A 220 7.86 8.22 9.47
C LEU A 220 8.87 7.61 8.49
N THR A 221 9.97 7.07 9.00
CA THR A 221 10.98 6.41 8.18
C THR A 221 10.44 5.16 7.52
N GLN A 222 9.72 4.30 8.27
CA GLN A 222 9.10 3.10 7.71
C GLN A 222 8.12 3.44 6.58
N THR A 223 7.33 4.50 6.75
CA THR A 223 6.43 4.99 5.69
C THR A 223 7.17 5.34 4.40
N LEU A 224 8.32 6.02 4.50
CA LEU A 224 9.15 6.34 3.35
C LEU A 224 9.77 5.08 2.71
N LEU A 225 10.23 4.13 3.53
CA LEU A 225 10.79 2.86 3.06
C LEU A 225 9.75 2.02 2.33
N ASP A 226 8.54 1.94 2.89
CA ASP A 226 7.43 1.18 2.32
C ASP A 226 7.00 1.70 0.94
N MET A 227 7.12 3.01 0.71
CA MET A 227 6.83 3.62 -0.59
C MET A 227 7.67 3.03 -1.73
N VAL A 228 8.90 2.59 -1.45
CA VAL A 228 9.81 2.01 -2.45
C VAL A 228 9.90 0.50 -2.37
N THR A 229 9.72 -0.12 -1.21
CA THR A 229 9.81 -1.57 -1.03
C THR A 229 8.52 -2.30 -1.41
N ASN A 230 7.38 -1.63 -1.27
CA ASN A 230 6.05 -2.14 -1.63
C ASN A 230 5.50 -1.50 -2.92
N LEU A 231 6.37 -0.92 -3.74
CA LEU A 231 5.97 -0.28 -4.99
C LEU A 231 5.36 -1.31 -5.94
N ASN A 232 4.11 -1.10 -6.34
CA ASN A 232 3.45 -1.92 -7.35
C ASN A 232 3.83 -1.44 -8.75
N LEU A 233 4.31 -2.35 -9.60
CA LEU A 233 4.67 -2.10 -10.99
C LEU A 233 3.57 -2.64 -11.93
N SER A 234 2.34 -2.10 -11.84
CA SER A 234 1.17 -2.59 -12.60
C SER A 234 0.77 -1.72 -13.79
N GLU A 235 1.17 -0.45 -13.84
CA GLU A 235 0.82 0.47 -14.93
C GLU A 235 2.00 0.63 -15.88
N CYS A 236 2.27 -0.40 -16.69
CA CYS A 236 3.31 -0.36 -17.71
C CYS A 236 2.84 0.48 -18.92
N VAL A 237 3.63 1.49 -19.26
CA VAL A 237 3.36 2.38 -20.41
C VAL A 237 4.24 2.07 -21.61
N ASP A 238 5.38 1.40 -21.39
CA ASP A 238 6.26 0.90 -22.45
C ASP A 238 7.03 -0.32 -21.91
N TYR A 239 6.82 -1.46 -22.53
CA TYR A 239 7.49 -2.71 -22.10
C TYR A 239 8.88 -2.89 -22.70
N ASN A 240 9.26 -2.10 -23.73
CA ASN A 240 10.50 -2.26 -24.47
C ASN A 240 11.09 -0.91 -24.89
N ALA A 241 11.09 0.06 -23.98
CA ALA A 241 11.57 1.41 -24.21
C ALA A 241 12.98 1.44 -24.85
N SER A 242 13.08 2.07 -26.00
CA SER A 242 14.34 2.28 -26.71
C SER A 242 14.91 3.70 -26.49
N ASP A 243 14.07 4.65 -26.16
CA ASP A 243 14.41 6.05 -25.87
C ASP A 243 13.85 6.46 -24.50
N LEU A 244 14.72 6.51 -23.52
CA LEU A 244 14.38 6.88 -22.15
C LEU A 244 14.10 8.38 -21.98
N SER A 245 14.51 9.22 -22.93
CA SER A 245 14.32 10.66 -22.84
C SER A 245 12.84 11.06 -22.92
N GLN A 246 12.00 10.23 -23.58
CA GLN A 246 10.55 10.42 -23.65
C GLN A 246 9.87 10.36 -22.26
N TYR A 247 10.52 9.66 -21.34
CA TYR A 247 10.04 9.45 -19.97
C TYR A 247 10.87 10.23 -18.93
N GLY A 248 11.85 11.06 -19.37
CA GLY A 248 12.77 11.75 -18.47
C GLY A 248 13.68 10.81 -17.65
N LEU A 249 13.90 9.59 -18.16
CA LEU A 249 14.69 8.54 -17.49
C LEU A 249 16.08 8.35 -18.10
N ASP A 250 16.47 9.11 -19.12
CA ASP A 250 17.85 9.26 -19.60
C ASP A 250 18.71 10.04 -18.57
N ALA A 251 18.08 10.95 -17.83
CA ALA A 251 18.65 11.68 -16.70
C ALA A 251 17.66 11.68 -15.53
N PRO A 252 17.47 10.56 -14.82
CA PRO A 252 16.45 10.42 -13.80
C PRO A 252 16.63 11.44 -12.66
N ALA A 253 15.53 12.01 -12.19
CA ALA A 253 15.53 12.96 -11.09
C ALA A 253 15.88 12.31 -9.75
N VAL A 254 15.57 11.00 -9.63
CA VAL A 254 15.88 10.19 -8.45
C VAL A 254 16.42 8.83 -8.89
N LYS A 255 17.51 8.40 -8.23
CA LYS A 255 17.91 6.99 -8.19
C LYS A 255 17.83 6.53 -6.75
N VAL A 256 16.95 5.59 -6.46
CA VAL A 256 16.82 5.04 -5.13
C VAL A 256 17.28 3.59 -5.12
N THR A 257 18.28 3.30 -4.28
CA THR A 257 18.81 1.94 -4.09
C THR A 257 18.35 1.40 -2.74
N VAL A 258 17.66 0.28 -2.76
CA VAL A 258 17.22 -0.44 -1.56
C VAL A 258 18.33 -1.40 -1.15
N MET A 259 18.67 -1.38 0.15
CA MET A 259 19.74 -2.18 0.73
C MET A 259 19.19 -3.35 1.53
N ASP A 260 19.60 -4.57 1.21
CA ASP A 260 19.25 -5.80 1.90
C ASP A 260 20.50 -6.50 2.45
N GLY A 261 20.56 -6.72 3.77
CA GLY A 261 21.72 -7.30 4.42
C GLY A 261 23.04 -6.55 4.14
N GLY A 262 22.98 -5.22 3.99
CA GLY A 262 24.14 -4.36 3.69
C GLY A 262 24.59 -4.39 2.22
N LYS A 263 23.79 -4.95 1.31
CA LYS A 263 24.05 -4.97 -0.15
C LYS A 263 22.89 -4.33 -0.91
N ALA A 264 23.16 -3.80 -2.09
CA ALA A 264 22.11 -3.32 -2.97
C ALA A 264 21.24 -4.51 -3.44
N ALA A 265 19.96 -4.47 -3.12
CA ALA A 265 18.96 -5.42 -3.63
C ALA A 265 18.53 -5.04 -5.04
N TYR A 266 18.13 -3.79 -5.22
CA TYR A 266 17.75 -3.21 -6.51
C TYR A 266 17.85 -1.69 -6.48
N THR A 267 17.81 -1.09 -7.66
CA THR A 267 17.75 0.36 -7.83
C THR A 267 16.57 0.72 -8.71
N LEU A 268 15.77 1.70 -8.29
CA LEU A 268 14.74 2.33 -9.09
C LEU A 268 15.29 3.65 -9.66
N GLU A 269 14.98 3.90 -10.92
CA GLU A 269 15.22 5.17 -11.59
C GLU A 269 13.87 5.85 -11.82
N ILE A 270 13.72 7.09 -11.34
CA ILE A 270 12.44 7.80 -11.29
C ILE A 270 12.62 9.17 -11.94
N SER A 271 11.70 9.53 -12.82
CA SER A 271 11.70 10.84 -13.48
C SER A 271 11.28 11.96 -12.52
N ALA A 272 11.47 13.19 -12.93
CA ALA A 272 10.79 14.32 -12.30
C ALA A 272 9.26 14.17 -12.48
N SER A 273 8.51 14.70 -11.53
CA SER A 273 7.06 14.77 -11.63
C SER A 273 6.64 15.80 -12.70
N GLU A 274 5.68 15.43 -13.54
CA GLU A 274 5.07 16.31 -14.53
C GLU A 274 3.58 15.98 -14.65
N GLY A 275 2.71 16.98 -14.62
CA GLY A 275 1.26 16.77 -14.77
C GLY A 275 0.58 15.95 -13.66
N GLY A 276 1.23 15.74 -12.51
CA GLY A 276 0.73 14.91 -11.43
C GLY A 276 1.23 13.46 -11.47
N GLU A 277 2.13 13.13 -12.40
CA GLU A 277 2.63 11.78 -12.65
C GLU A 277 4.17 11.77 -12.70
N CYS A 278 4.77 10.60 -12.53
CA CYS A 278 6.18 10.33 -12.78
C CYS A 278 6.32 8.95 -13.42
N TYR A 279 7.47 8.73 -14.06
CA TYR A 279 7.83 7.44 -14.62
C TYR A 279 8.89 6.76 -13.76
N VAL A 280 8.77 5.44 -13.63
CA VAL A 280 9.71 4.63 -12.85
C VAL A 280 10.10 3.37 -13.62
N ARG A 281 11.34 2.95 -13.45
CA ARG A 281 11.83 1.64 -13.91
C ARG A 281 12.81 1.02 -12.92
N LEU A 282 12.93 -0.29 -12.94
CA LEU A 282 14.10 -0.97 -12.39
C LEU A 282 15.34 -0.63 -13.23
N SER A 283 16.44 -0.31 -12.58
CA SER A 283 17.69 0.06 -13.28
C SER A 283 18.12 -1.08 -14.21
N GLY A 284 18.36 -0.73 -15.47
CA GLY A 284 18.70 -1.70 -16.52
C GLY A 284 17.48 -2.36 -17.21
N SER A 285 16.26 -2.19 -16.69
CA SER A 285 15.04 -2.65 -17.36
C SER A 285 14.67 -1.71 -18.52
N LYS A 286 13.98 -2.26 -19.52
CA LYS A 286 13.33 -1.49 -20.58
C LYS A 286 11.85 -1.22 -20.30
N MET A 287 11.28 -1.85 -19.25
CA MET A 287 9.88 -1.63 -18.89
C MET A 287 9.75 -0.34 -18.08
N ILE A 288 8.85 0.52 -18.53
CA ILE A 288 8.56 1.81 -17.92
C ILE A 288 7.16 1.77 -17.34
N TYR A 289 7.04 2.20 -16.10
CA TYR A 289 5.79 2.25 -15.37
C TYR A 289 5.43 3.69 -15.02
N GLN A 290 4.15 4.02 -15.07
CA GLN A 290 3.63 5.30 -14.63
C GLN A 290 3.21 5.22 -13.17
N ARG A 291 3.50 6.27 -12.40
CA ARG A 291 3.16 6.38 -10.98
C ARG A 291 2.71 7.81 -10.67
N ASP A 292 2.01 7.95 -9.55
CA ASP A 292 1.66 9.26 -9.00
C ASP A 292 2.93 10.08 -8.66
N ALA A 293 2.87 11.39 -8.89
CA ALA A 293 3.95 12.33 -8.65
C ALA A 293 4.51 12.28 -7.22
N THR A 294 3.70 11.86 -6.24
CA THR A 294 4.07 11.76 -4.82
C THR A 294 5.32 10.90 -4.63
N LEU A 295 5.50 9.83 -5.43
CA LEU A 295 6.69 8.99 -5.36
C LEU A 295 7.97 9.79 -5.62
N SER A 296 8.01 10.53 -6.75
CA SER A 296 9.16 11.35 -7.13
C SER A 296 9.36 12.51 -6.16
N ASP A 297 8.29 13.22 -5.84
CA ASP A 297 8.36 14.43 -5.03
C ASP A 297 8.75 14.12 -3.58
N THR A 298 8.20 13.08 -2.97
CA THR A 298 8.59 12.68 -1.61
C THR A 298 10.09 12.34 -1.56
N LEU A 299 10.58 11.50 -2.48
CA LEU A 299 11.99 11.11 -2.47
C LEU A 299 12.95 12.27 -2.75
N ARG A 300 12.52 13.25 -3.56
CA ARG A 300 13.36 14.42 -3.92
C ARG A 300 13.44 15.47 -2.83
N TYR A 301 12.37 15.65 -2.08
CA TYR A 301 12.27 16.76 -1.14
C TYR A 301 12.37 16.34 0.32
N THR A 302 12.41 15.03 0.62
CA THR A 302 12.63 14.55 1.99
C THR A 302 13.97 15.04 2.52
N THR A 303 13.91 15.60 3.70
CA THR A 303 15.07 16.07 4.48
C THR A 303 15.06 15.42 5.85
N TYR A 304 16.16 15.58 6.62
CA TYR A 304 16.19 15.16 8.01
C TYR A 304 15.02 15.75 8.83
N ALA A 305 14.65 17.00 8.56
CA ALA A 305 13.57 17.68 9.29
C ALA A 305 12.19 17.01 9.10
N ASP A 306 11.98 16.29 8.01
CA ASP A 306 10.72 15.60 7.72
C ASP A 306 10.63 14.24 8.42
N LEU A 307 11.77 13.69 8.83
CA LEU A 307 11.90 12.36 9.43
C LEU A 307 12.45 12.39 10.88
N GLN A 308 12.79 13.57 11.41
CA GLN A 308 13.34 13.67 12.76
C GLN A 308 12.28 13.30 13.81
N PRO A 309 12.69 12.69 14.94
CA PRO A 309 11.77 12.39 16.03
C PRO A 309 11.10 13.65 16.58
N ASP A 310 9.85 13.53 16.99
CA ASP A 310 9.11 14.59 17.68
C ASP A 310 9.07 14.41 19.20
N ASP A 311 9.72 13.38 19.74
CA ASP A 311 9.90 13.17 21.17
C ASP A 311 10.67 14.32 21.79
N VAL A 312 10.22 14.75 22.98
CA VAL A 312 11.00 15.68 23.81
C VAL A 312 12.29 15.01 24.26
N ILE A 313 12.20 13.76 24.69
CA ILE A 313 13.32 12.87 24.95
C ILE A 313 12.84 11.41 24.94
N LEU A 314 13.41 10.60 24.08
CA LEU A 314 13.33 9.14 24.16
C LEU A 314 14.67 8.61 24.62
N MET A 315 14.68 7.91 25.76
CA MET A 315 15.89 7.40 26.39
C MET A 315 15.59 6.08 27.10
N ASP A 316 16.56 5.18 27.16
CA ASP A 316 16.47 3.94 27.94
C ASP A 316 16.58 4.26 29.43
N TRP A 317 15.45 4.51 30.05
CA TRP A 317 15.35 4.97 31.46
C TRP A 317 15.90 3.97 32.47
N ASP A 318 15.94 2.69 32.16
CA ASP A 318 16.53 1.63 32.98
C ASP A 318 18.06 1.75 33.08
N THR A 319 18.71 2.44 32.12
CA THR A 319 20.15 2.75 32.18
C THR A 319 20.48 3.90 33.12
N VAL A 320 19.50 4.72 33.54
CA VAL A 320 19.72 5.90 34.39
C VAL A 320 19.97 5.48 35.84
N GLN A 321 21.13 5.82 36.38
CA GLN A 321 21.55 5.50 37.73
C GLN A 321 21.31 6.66 38.70
N SER A 322 21.44 7.88 38.23
CA SER A 322 21.17 9.08 39.03
C SER A 322 20.76 10.26 38.15
N VAL A 323 20.10 11.23 38.77
CA VAL A 323 19.68 12.47 38.11
C VAL A 323 20.00 13.65 39.00
N ALA A 324 20.72 14.64 38.46
CA ALA A 324 20.83 15.93 39.10
C ALA A 324 19.78 16.87 38.51
N VAL A 325 18.89 17.38 39.35
CA VAL A 325 17.82 18.31 38.96
C VAL A 325 18.14 19.69 39.49
N THR A 326 18.27 20.66 38.58
CA THR A 326 18.43 22.07 38.96
C THR A 326 17.12 22.82 38.76
N VAL A 327 16.57 23.39 39.80
CA VAL A 327 15.34 24.19 39.77
C VAL A 327 15.43 25.32 40.78
N ASP A 328 14.96 26.51 40.46
CA ASP A 328 15.06 27.74 41.27
C ASP A 328 16.53 28.07 41.72
N GLY A 329 17.50 27.63 40.93
CA GLY A 329 18.95 27.85 41.21
C GLY A 329 19.55 26.85 42.21
N GLU A 330 18.79 25.90 42.71
CA GLU A 330 19.28 24.83 43.63
C GLU A 330 19.38 23.50 42.88
N GLU A 331 20.42 22.72 43.19
CA GLU A 331 20.67 21.40 42.64
C GLU A 331 20.34 20.29 43.63
N TYR A 332 19.57 19.30 43.19
CA TYR A 332 19.16 18.13 43.94
C TYR A 332 19.64 16.87 43.23
N VAL A 333 20.27 15.95 43.95
CA VAL A 333 20.76 14.70 43.36
C VAL A 333 19.90 13.54 43.84
N LEU A 334 19.23 12.92 42.86
CA LEU A 334 18.43 11.71 43.09
C LEU A 334 19.23 10.49 42.65
N THR A 335 19.19 9.42 43.43
CA THR A 335 19.84 8.15 43.07
C THR A 335 18.81 7.04 42.92
N ARG A 336 19.03 6.20 41.93
CA ARG A 336 18.23 4.99 41.71
C ARG A 336 18.82 3.84 42.48
N THR A 337 18.00 3.10 43.23
CA THR A 337 18.40 1.89 43.95
C THR A 337 17.39 0.78 43.70
N THR A 338 17.84 -0.48 43.74
CA THR A 338 16.98 -1.66 43.72
C THR A 338 16.83 -2.19 45.12
N GLU A 339 15.62 -2.39 45.61
CA GLU A 339 15.31 -2.94 46.91
C GLU A 339 14.48 -4.21 46.78
N GLU A 340 14.81 -5.21 47.62
CA GLU A 340 14.00 -6.42 47.72
C GLU A 340 12.77 -6.13 48.62
N LYS A 341 11.58 -6.37 48.07
CA LYS A 341 10.33 -6.35 48.82
C LYS A 341 9.76 -7.75 48.94
N THR A 342 9.39 -8.14 50.13
CA THR A 342 8.69 -9.40 50.38
C THR A 342 7.21 -9.11 50.59
N ASP A 343 6.35 -9.70 49.79
CA ASP A 343 4.90 -9.59 49.96
C ASP A 343 4.38 -10.42 51.14
N GLY A 344 3.06 -10.29 51.43
CA GLY A 344 2.40 -11.03 52.53
C GLY A 344 2.35 -12.54 52.34
N GLU A 345 2.71 -13.06 51.17
CA GLU A 345 2.77 -14.48 50.81
C GLU A 345 4.21 -15.02 50.78
N GLY A 346 5.20 -14.17 51.09
CA GLY A 346 6.62 -14.54 51.17
C GLY A 346 7.35 -14.49 49.81
N THR A 347 6.73 -13.94 48.76
CA THR A 347 7.38 -13.75 47.49
C THR A 347 8.29 -12.51 47.52
N VAL A 348 9.57 -12.69 47.18
CA VAL A 348 10.54 -11.60 47.09
C VAL A 348 10.48 -11.01 45.67
N THR A 349 10.25 -9.73 45.57
CA THR A 349 10.30 -8.96 44.32
C THR A 349 11.31 -7.83 44.44
N GLU A 350 12.06 -7.57 43.37
CA GLU A 350 12.92 -6.41 43.26
C GLU A 350 12.09 -5.20 42.80
N GLU A 351 12.18 -4.10 43.54
CA GLU A 351 11.54 -2.83 43.18
C GLU A 351 12.58 -1.73 43.01
N THR A 352 12.48 -0.99 41.89
CA THR A 352 13.31 0.20 41.68
C THR A 352 12.72 1.38 42.44
N VAL A 353 13.50 1.98 43.32
CA VAL A 353 13.14 3.16 44.13
C VAL A 353 14.11 4.31 43.82
N TRP A 354 13.60 5.53 43.87
CA TRP A 354 14.41 6.74 43.76
C TRP A 354 14.57 7.36 45.15
N LYS A 355 15.78 7.81 45.47
CA LYS A 355 16.10 8.41 46.79
C LYS A 355 16.68 9.82 46.64
N LEU A 356 16.20 10.72 47.44
CA LEU A 356 16.78 12.03 47.70
C LEU A 356 17.26 12.07 49.18
N ASP A 357 18.54 12.34 49.41
CA ASP A 357 19.15 12.33 50.73
C ASP A 357 18.87 11.06 51.57
N GLY A 358 18.74 9.92 50.88
CA GLY A 358 18.46 8.61 51.46
C GLY A 358 16.98 8.33 51.74
N GLN A 359 16.07 9.23 51.44
CA GLN A 359 14.62 9.05 51.56
C GLN A 359 13.97 8.71 50.21
N ASP A 360 13.01 7.81 50.24
CA ASP A 360 12.27 7.41 49.04
C ASP A 360 11.42 8.57 48.50
N VAL A 361 11.50 8.79 47.21
CA VAL A 361 10.74 9.84 46.50
C VAL A 361 10.08 9.28 45.25
N ALA A 362 8.92 9.83 44.88
CA ALA A 362 8.13 9.35 43.72
C ALA A 362 8.65 9.88 42.36
N PHE A 363 9.98 9.91 42.18
CA PHE A 363 10.58 10.50 40.98
C PHE A 363 10.28 9.73 39.68
N ALA A 364 9.92 8.45 39.76
CA ALA A 364 9.47 7.68 38.60
C ALA A 364 8.28 8.34 37.82
N SER A 365 7.42 9.07 38.56
CA SER A 365 6.32 9.82 37.95
C SER A 365 6.80 10.98 37.06
N VAL A 366 7.92 11.61 37.39
CA VAL A 366 8.55 12.65 36.58
C VAL A 366 9.14 12.04 35.30
N LEU A 367 9.82 10.89 35.40
CA LEU A 367 10.35 10.17 34.22
C LEU A 367 9.23 9.76 33.29
N ASN A 368 8.11 9.25 33.80
CA ASN A 368 6.93 8.92 33.01
C ASN A 368 6.34 10.16 32.32
N SER A 369 6.33 11.32 33.00
CA SER A 369 5.88 12.57 32.38
C SER A 369 6.81 13.04 31.26
N LEU A 370 8.12 12.86 31.40
CA LEU A 370 9.10 13.16 30.37
C LEU A 370 8.96 12.21 29.16
N SER A 371 8.82 10.90 29.41
CA SER A 371 8.62 9.90 28.35
C SER A 371 7.34 10.12 27.52
N GLY A 372 6.27 10.60 28.17
CA GLY A 372 4.99 10.87 27.49
C GLY A 372 4.87 12.29 26.95
N MET A 373 5.92 13.11 27.04
CA MET A 373 5.87 14.50 26.63
C MET A 373 6.12 14.62 25.13
N THR A 374 5.12 15.10 24.41
CA THR A 374 5.20 15.33 22.95
C THR A 374 5.63 16.75 22.64
N SER A 375 6.31 16.93 21.52
CA SER A 375 6.73 18.23 21.05
C SER A 375 5.54 19.09 20.58
N GLY A 376 5.72 20.40 20.69
CA GLY A 376 4.83 21.40 20.09
C GLY A 376 5.35 21.92 18.75
N GLY A 377 6.50 21.40 18.30
CA GLY A 377 7.17 21.74 17.05
C GLY A 377 8.70 21.77 17.20
N TYR A 378 9.38 21.63 16.09
CA TYR A 378 10.85 21.65 16.04
C TYR A 378 11.43 23.05 16.29
N ALA A 379 12.57 23.10 16.97
CA ALA A 379 13.24 24.32 17.36
C ALA A 379 14.75 24.33 17.02
N THR A 380 15.18 23.50 16.09
CA THR A 380 16.57 23.39 15.66
C THR A 380 17.10 24.73 15.16
N GLY A 381 18.24 25.17 15.71
CA GLY A 381 18.88 26.43 15.35
C GLY A 381 18.36 27.65 16.14
N ILE A 382 17.36 27.51 17.01
CA ILE A 382 16.91 28.56 17.92
C ILE A 382 17.87 28.56 19.13
N ALA A 383 18.49 29.70 19.44
CA ALA A 383 19.31 29.83 20.64
C ALA A 383 18.42 30.02 21.89
N PRO A 384 18.69 29.31 23.01
CA PRO A 384 17.99 29.58 24.24
C PRO A 384 18.38 30.96 24.82
N GLU A 385 17.42 31.65 25.42
CA GLU A 385 17.65 32.94 26.09
C GLU A 385 17.42 32.81 27.61
N GLY A 386 18.29 33.43 28.40
CA GLY A 386 18.20 33.43 29.85
C GLY A 386 18.62 32.12 30.49
N GLU A 387 18.21 31.96 31.76
CA GLU A 387 18.47 30.74 32.52
C GLU A 387 17.33 29.73 32.32
N PRO A 388 17.60 28.42 32.34
CA PRO A 388 16.57 27.39 32.25
C PRO A 388 15.64 27.41 33.48
N GLU A 389 14.34 27.20 33.24
CA GLU A 389 13.35 27.04 34.32
C GLU A 389 13.58 25.74 35.10
N ILE A 390 14.09 24.71 34.43
CA ILE A 390 14.52 23.45 35.03
C ILE A 390 15.54 22.76 34.12
N THR A 391 16.50 22.10 34.76
CA THR A 391 17.50 21.25 34.08
C THR A 391 17.58 19.90 34.75
N PHE A 392 17.57 18.84 33.95
CA PHE A 392 17.85 17.47 34.34
C PHE A 392 19.20 17.05 33.76
N ARG A 393 20.11 16.55 34.57
CA ARG A 393 21.32 15.84 34.14
C ARG A 393 21.18 14.38 34.56
N PHE A 394 20.96 13.55 33.54
CA PHE A 394 20.84 12.10 33.72
C PHE A 394 22.23 11.47 33.62
N PHE A 395 22.59 10.66 34.59
CA PHE A 395 23.82 9.86 34.59
C PHE A 395 23.44 8.40 34.31
N ARG A 396 24.01 7.81 33.26
CA ARG A 396 23.60 6.53 32.74
C ARG A 396 24.72 5.50 32.80
N ASP A 397 24.37 4.25 32.97
CA ASP A 397 25.29 3.11 32.88
C ASP A 397 25.38 2.66 31.40
N ARG A 398 26.05 3.49 30.58
CA ARG A 398 26.31 3.25 29.15
C ARG A 398 27.59 3.94 28.73
N ASP A 399 28.32 3.34 27.78
CA ASP A 399 29.54 3.91 27.22
C ASP A 399 29.25 5.19 26.39
N SER A 400 28.18 5.17 25.58
CA SER A 400 27.72 6.33 24.83
C SER A 400 26.63 7.08 25.60
N PHE A 401 26.65 8.42 25.49
CA PHE A 401 25.70 9.26 26.22
C PHE A 401 25.59 8.90 27.72
N SER A 402 26.74 8.66 28.36
CA SER A 402 26.81 8.37 29.83
C SER A 402 26.26 9.51 30.67
N GLN A 403 26.22 10.73 30.12
CA GLN A 403 25.52 11.88 30.68
C GLN A 403 24.65 12.52 29.61
N VAL A 404 23.38 12.82 29.93
CA VAL A 404 22.45 13.55 29.05
C VAL A 404 21.89 14.73 29.83
N THR A 405 21.88 15.91 29.21
CA THR A 405 21.36 17.13 29.81
C THR A 405 20.13 17.61 29.08
N LEU A 406 18.99 17.64 29.73
CA LEU A 406 17.72 18.14 29.24
C LEU A 406 17.36 19.44 29.99
N SER A 407 17.16 20.54 29.27
CA SER A 407 16.82 21.83 29.87
C SER A 407 15.61 22.48 29.20
N PHE A 408 14.77 23.12 29.98
CA PHE A 408 13.58 23.85 29.56
C PHE A 408 13.78 25.34 29.78
N TYR A 409 13.61 26.14 28.74
CA TYR A 409 13.75 27.59 28.75
C TYR A 409 12.42 28.25 28.44
N ALA A 410 12.16 29.41 29.05
CA ALA A 410 11.09 30.27 28.61
C ALA A 410 11.34 30.70 27.14
N TYR A 411 10.37 30.50 26.26
CA TYR A 411 10.52 30.87 24.85
C TYR A 411 9.52 31.97 24.45
N ASN A 412 8.24 31.74 24.68
CA ASN A 412 7.19 32.74 24.44
C ASN A 412 6.02 32.55 25.42
N SER A 413 4.90 33.25 25.21
CA SER A 413 3.74 33.17 26.10
C SER A 413 3.06 31.80 26.14
N THR A 414 3.25 30.94 25.11
CA THR A 414 2.57 29.65 24.95
C THR A 414 3.51 28.46 24.97
N SER A 415 4.81 28.68 24.83
CA SER A 415 5.78 27.60 24.64
C SER A 415 7.05 27.81 25.46
N CYS A 416 7.68 26.69 25.84
CA CYS A 416 9.03 26.59 26.32
C CYS A 416 9.93 25.95 25.26
N LEU A 417 11.19 26.39 25.17
CA LEU A 417 12.23 25.80 24.34
C LEU A 417 12.89 24.67 25.11
N VAL A 418 13.12 23.55 24.46
CA VAL A 418 13.82 22.40 25.03
C VAL A 418 15.18 22.26 24.38
N THR A 419 16.21 21.99 25.19
CA THR A 419 17.54 21.65 24.70
C THR A 419 17.96 20.28 25.22
N LEU A 420 18.60 19.48 24.38
CA LEU A 420 19.30 18.25 24.71
C LEU A 420 20.80 18.47 24.49
N ASP A 421 21.59 18.28 25.55
CA ASP A 421 23.04 18.50 25.59
C ASP A 421 23.44 19.90 25.06
N GLY A 422 22.59 20.90 25.36
CA GLY A 422 22.78 22.29 24.94
C GLY A 422 22.33 22.63 23.53
N VAL A 423 21.83 21.67 22.78
CA VAL A 423 21.30 21.88 21.42
C VAL A 423 19.78 21.97 21.50
N SER A 424 19.21 23.04 20.94
CA SER A 424 17.74 23.19 20.84
C SER A 424 17.16 22.15 19.90
N THR A 425 16.16 21.41 20.38
CA THR A 425 15.52 20.32 19.65
C THR A 425 14.08 20.64 19.30
N VAL A 426 13.26 20.87 20.31
CA VAL A 426 11.81 21.05 20.16
C VAL A 426 11.30 22.19 21.07
N THR A 427 10.06 22.58 20.85
CA THR A 427 9.28 23.35 21.83
C THR A 427 8.24 22.46 22.49
N VAL A 428 7.81 22.81 23.71
CA VAL A 428 6.68 22.18 24.39
C VAL A 428 5.71 23.26 24.85
N LYS A 429 4.46 22.89 25.12
CA LYS A 429 3.48 23.81 25.69
C LYS A 429 3.97 24.32 27.05
N ARG A 430 3.83 25.61 27.30
CA ARG A 430 4.24 26.23 28.57
C ARG A 430 3.50 25.64 29.75
N GLU A 431 2.24 25.27 29.59
CA GLU A 431 1.44 24.61 30.62
C GLU A 431 2.05 23.29 31.02
N THR A 432 2.40 22.42 30.04
CA THR A 432 3.04 21.11 30.27
C THR A 432 4.40 21.25 31.00
N ALA A 433 5.22 22.23 30.57
CA ALA A 433 6.50 22.50 31.26
C ALA A 433 6.28 22.99 32.69
N ALA A 434 5.30 23.85 32.95
CA ALA A 434 4.97 24.34 34.28
C ALA A 434 4.43 23.23 35.18
N GLU A 435 3.63 22.30 34.68
CA GLU A 435 3.17 21.10 35.39
C GLU A 435 4.35 20.19 35.79
N LEU A 436 5.31 19.97 34.88
CA LEU A 436 6.53 19.23 35.13
C LEU A 436 7.34 19.89 36.26
N VAL A 437 7.60 21.20 36.17
CA VAL A 437 8.32 21.97 37.20
C VAL A 437 7.61 21.88 38.55
N SER A 438 6.28 21.99 38.56
CA SER A 438 5.47 21.88 39.79
C SER A 438 5.56 20.49 40.43
N SER A 439 5.47 19.44 39.59
CA SER A 439 5.58 18.03 40.03
C SER A 439 6.96 17.77 40.65
N VAL A 440 8.02 18.23 39.99
CA VAL A 440 9.37 18.12 40.50
C VAL A 440 9.53 18.84 41.84
N LYS A 441 9.10 20.10 41.96
CA LYS A 441 9.17 20.86 43.21
C LYS A 441 8.41 20.21 44.38
N ASN A 442 7.34 19.49 44.11
CA ASN A 442 6.57 18.77 45.14
C ASN A 442 7.31 17.51 45.62
N ILE A 443 8.12 16.89 44.78
CA ILE A 443 8.92 15.71 45.12
C ILE A 443 10.20 16.09 45.92
N LEU A 444 10.76 17.26 45.62
CA LEU A 444 12.01 17.74 46.21
C LEU A 444 11.82 18.43 47.58
N LYS A 445 10.58 18.60 48.04
CA LYS A 445 10.24 19.17 49.37
C LYS A 445 10.21 18.08 50.44
#